data_e88836376f51c82b53d635695c8c4b16
#
_entry.id   e88836376f51c82b53d635695c8c4b16
#
_cell.length_a   1.000
_cell.length_b   1.000
_cell.length_c   1.000
_cell.angle_alpha   90.00
_cell.angle_beta   90.00
_cell.angle_gamma   90.00
#
_symmetry.space_group_name_H-M   'P 1'
#
loop_
_entity.id
_entity.type
_entity.pdbx_description
1 polymer ?
#
loop_
_entity_poly.entity_id
_entity_poly.type
_entity_poly.pdbx_seq_one_letter_code
_entity_poly.pdbx_strand_id
1 'polypeptide(L)'
;MAFGHDLPSATAFDHAFVWEDDSRVWRRYTLDQRRNGIPNASKPMQRLLDGLEAEHDFAYGFRESLEEPGGLDRLGEAVKDNPAVTHPVIRTHPRSGKKALYVNPLFTKCLKGLSRPESDALLRLLFDHLTAIEHTVRLNWEPDTIAIWDNRTTQHRPVNDFLPQSRVMHRVTVAGEVPE
;
A
#
# COMPACT_ATOMS: atom_id res chain seq x y z
N MET A 1 -5.06 -4.31 19.40
CA MET A 1 -5.33 -4.65 17.98
C MET A 1 -5.64 -6.13 17.94
N ALA A 2 -6.88 -6.52 17.68
CA ALA A 2 -7.19 -7.92 17.40
C ALA A 2 -7.04 -8.12 15.89
N PHE A 3 -5.99 -8.83 15.46
CA PHE A 3 -5.91 -9.36 14.11
C PHE A 3 -6.82 -10.56 14.04
N GLY A 4 -7.93 -10.46 13.30
CA GLY A 4 -8.82 -11.59 13.08
C GLY A 4 -8.07 -12.69 12.31
N HIS A 5 -8.06 -13.88 12.89
CA HIS A 5 -7.56 -15.09 12.26
C HIS A 5 -8.44 -15.43 11.06
N ASP A 6 -7.84 -15.79 9.95
CA ASP A 6 -8.33 -16.25 8.64
C ASP A 6 -8.14 -15.24 7.51
N LEU A 7 -6.85 -14.98 7.18
CA LEU A 7 -6.51 -14.33 5.93
C LEU A 7 -5.80 -15.35 5.03
N PRO A 8 -6.33 -15.69 3.85
CA PRO A 8 -5.60 -16.50 2.90
C PRO A 8 -4.31 -15.76 2.49
N SER A 9 -3.19 -16.45 2.57
CA SER A 9 -1.89 -15.97 2.13
C SER A 9 -1.98 -15.51 0.67
N ALA A 10 -1.47 -14.31 0.38
CA ALA A 10 -1.27 -13.74 -0.96
C ALA A 10 -2.51 -13.21 -1.70
N THR A 11 -3.63 -12.97 -1.06
CA THR A 11 -4.76 -12.28 -1.71
C THR A 11 -4.63 -10.75 -1.55
N ALA A 12 -4.68 -10.05 -2.67
CA ALA A 12 -4.88 -8.61 -2.64
C ALA A 12 -6.26 -8.28 -2.07
N PHE A 13 -6.31 -7.40 -1.09
CA PHE A 13 -7.58 -6.94 -0.54
C PHE A 13 -8.12 -5.81 -1.41
N ASP A 14 -9.26 -6.02 -2.02
CA ASP A 14 -9.81 -5.10 -3.02
C ASP A 14 -10.48 -3.87 -2.44
N HIS A 15 -11.09 -3.97 -1.24
CA HIS A 15 -11.75 -2.85 -0.60
C HIS A 15 -11.47 -2.85 0.90
N ALA A 16 -11.17 -1.68 1.44
CA ALA A 16 -11.07 -1.48 2.88
C ALA A 16 -12.17 -0.52 3.34
N PHE A 17 -12.88 -0.94 4.37
CA PHE A 17 -13.83 -0.11 5.09
C PHE A 17 -13.19 0.29 6.40
N VAL A 18 -13.14 1.56 6.69
CA VAL A 18 -12.65 2.05 7.97
C VAL A 18 -13.73 2.91 8.60
N TRP A 19 -14.09 2.56 9.81
CA TRP A 19 -14.99 3.33 10.65
C TRP A 19 -14.24 3.81 11.87
N GLU A 20 -14.46 5.04 12.29
CA GLU A 20 -13.80 5.67 13.42
C GLU A 20 -14.81 6.32 14.36
N ASP A 21 -14.54 6.18 15.67
CA ASP A 21 -15.34 6.76 16.75
C ASP A 21 -14.78 8.10 17.26
N ASP A 22 -13.59 8.53 16.87
CA ASP A 22 -13.05 9.85 17.22
C ASP A 22 -12.01 10.37 16.22
N SER A 23 -12.07 11.68 15.99
CA SER A 23 -11.45 12.43 14.90
C SER A 23 -9.94 12.32 14.76
N ARG A 24 -9.41 12.07 13.59
CA ARG A 24 -8.31 12.77 12.90
C ARG A 24 -7.66 12.01 11.74
N VAL A 25 -7.31 12.71 10.81
CA VAL A 25 -6.62 12.79 9.52
C VAL A 25 -5.88 11.57 8.96
N TRP A 26 -6.36 11.09 7.81
CA TRP A 26 -5.69 10.13 6.94
C TRP A 26 -5.27 10.78 5.61
N ARG A 27 -4.08 10.45 5.11
CA ARG A 27 -3.71 10.76 3.72
C ARG A 27 -4.04 9.56 2.85
N ARG A 28 -4.80 9.80 1.80
CA ARG A 28 -5.09 8.84 0.74
C ARG A 28 -4.19 9.18 -0.45
N TYR A 29 -3.56 8.18 -1.03
CA TYR A 29 -2.85 8.31 -2.29
C TYR A 29 -3.72 7.69 -3.38
N THR A 30 -4.17 8.50 -4.33
CA THR A 30 -4.94 8.01 -5.47
C THR A 30 -4.09 8.18 -6.71
N LEU A 31 -3.79 7.10 -7.41
CA LEU A 31 -3.29 7.20 -8.77
C LEU A 31 -4.40 7.79 -9.63
N ASP A 32 -4.14 8.87 -10.36
CA ASP A 32 -5.15 9.48 -11.25
C ASP A 32 -5.55 8.47 -12.33
N GLN A 33 -6.74 7.90 -12.19
CA GLN A 33 -7.30 6.88 -13.07
C GLN A 33 -7.77 7.44 -14.42
N ARG A 34 -7.69 8.75 -14.64
CA ARG A 34 -8.34 9.38 -15.80
C ARG A 34 -7.57 9.22 -17.10
N ARG A 35 -6.36 8.67 -17.10
CA ARG A 35 -5.57 8.47 -18.33
C ARG A 35 -4.88 7.11 -18.31
N ASN A 36 -4.97 6.39 -19.42
CA ASN A 36 -4.32 5.11 -19.64
C ASN A 36 -2.81 5.17 -19.30
N GLY A 37 -2.41 4.56 -18.21
CA GLY A 37 -1.03 4.48 -17.81
C GLY A 37 -0.74 5.15 -16.46
N ILE A 38 0.53 5.19 -16.09
CA ILE A 38 1.02 5.92 -14.92
C ILE A 38 0.83 7.41 -15.21
N PRO A 39 0.03 8.14 -14.42
CA PRO A 39 -0.20 9.55 -14.68
C PRO A 39 1.15 10.31 -14.73
N ASN A 40 1.30 11.14 -15.73
CA ASN A 40 2.48 11.99 -15.94
C ASN A 40 3.83 11.30 -16.19
N ALA A 41 3.91 9.97 -16.21
CA ALA A 41 5.14 9.30 -16.63
C ALA A 41 5.32 9.40 -18.15
N SER A 42 6.55 9.63 -18.57
CA SER A 42 6.90 9.65 -20.01
C SER A 42 6.66 8.28 -20.66
N LYS A 43 6.42 8.26 -21.97
CA LYS A 43 6.26 7.00 -22.70
C LYS A 43 7.45 6.03 -22.56
N PRO A 44 8.72 6.48 -22.56
CA PRO A 44 9.86 5.62 -22.26
C PRO A 44 9.76 5.00 -20.85
N MET A 45 9.39 5.79 -19.82
CA MET A 45 9.24 5.30 -18.46
C MET A 45 8.09 4.26 -18.36
N GLN A 46 6.95 4.54 -19.00
CA GLN A 46 5.85 3.58 -19.06
C GLN A 46 6.28 2.24 -19.66
N ARG A 47 7.08 2.28 -20.75
CA ARG A 47 7.62 1.05 -21.36
C ARG A 47 8.64 0.33 -20.49
N LEU A 48 9.48 1.09 -19.76
CA LEU A 48 10.44 0.51 -18.83
C LEU A 48 9.75 -0.24 -17.70
N LEU A 49 8.68 0.30 -17.15
CA LEU A 49 7.96 -0.26 -16.03
C LEU A 49 7.01 -1.41 -16.42
N ASP A 50 6.63 -1.47 -17.68
CA ASP A 50 5.74 -2.54 -18.19
C ASP A 50 6.50 -3.86 -18.19
N GLY A 51 5.99 -4.84 -17.46
CA GLY A 51 6.62 -6.15 -17.28
C GLY A 51 7.67 -6.25 -16.16
N LEU A 52 7.99 -5.15 -15.46
CA LEU A 52 8.79 -5.25 -14.23
C LEU A 52 7.96 -5.85 -13.08
N GLU A 53 8.65 -6.62 -12.26
CA GLU A 53 8.11 -7.20 -11.03
C GLU A 53 8.79 -6.62 -9.80
N ALA A 54 8.03 -6.51 -8.72
CA ALA A 54 8.51 -6.06 -7.42
C ALA A 54 8.30 -7.14 -6.35
N GLU A 55 9.27 -7.31 -5.47
CA GLU A 55 9.15 -8.11 -4.26
C GLU A 55 8.54 -7.26 -3.16
N HIS A 56 7.42 -7.74 -2.61
CA HIS A 56 6.77 -7.17 -1.44
C HIS A 56 6.98 -8.09 -0.24
N ASP A 57 7.42 -7.52 0.87
CA ASP A 57 7.83 -8.30 2.04
C ASP A 57 7.33 -7.60 3.31
N PHE A 58 6.47 -8.29 4.06
CA PHE A 58 5.92 -7.79 5.31
C PHE A 58 7.01 -7.57 6.36
N ALA A 59 7.95 -8.52 6.48
CA ALA A 59 9.05 -8.41 7.43
C ALA A 59 9.95 -7.20 7.11
N TYR A 60 10.20 -6.92 5.84
CA TYR A 60 10.94 -5.74 5.41
C TYR A 60 10.25 -4.44 5.83
N GLY A 61 8.93 -4.38 5.69
CA GLY A 61 8.14 -3.20 6.07
C GLY A 61 8.16 -2.91 7.57
N PHE A 62 8.23 -3.94 8.39
CA PHE A 62 8.23 -3.83 9.86
C PHE A 62 9.57 -4.19 10.50
N ARG A 63 10.69 -4.15 9.74
CA ARG A 63 12.03 -4.56 10.23
C ARG A 63 12.43 -3.83 11.51
N GLU A 64 12.19 -2.52 11.60
CA GLU A 64 12.53 -1.74 12.78
C GLU A 64 11.71 -2.19 14.01
N SER A 65 10.40 -2.39 13.82
CA SER A 65 9.52 -2.89 14.88
C SER A 65 9.80 -4.34 15.28
N LEU A 66 10.34 -5.15 14.37
CA LEU A 66 10.76 -6.53 14.66
C LEU A 66 12.06 -6.56 15.47
N GLU A 67 12.93 -5.58 15.32
CA GLU A 67 14.18 -5.43 16.07
C GLU A 67 13.95 -4.88 17.48
N GLU A 68 12.81 -4.26 17.76
CA GLU A 68 12.46 -3.77 19.09
C GLU A 68 12.23 -4.93 20.07
N PRO A 69 12.49 -4.72 21.40
CA PRO A 69 12.17 -5.72 22.43
C PRO A 69 10.69 -6.14 22.35
N GLY A 70 10.43 -7.45 22.23
CA GLY A 70 9.08 -8.01 22.08
C GLY A 70 8.48 -7.83 20.67
N GLY A 71 9.25 -7.36 19.69
CA GLY A 71 8.79 -7.19 18.31
C GLY A 71 8.37 -8.50 17.66
N LEU A 72 9.15 -9.56 17.85
CA LEU A 72 8.84 -10.90 17.36
C LEU A 72 7.61 -11.50 18.03
N ASP A 73 7.39 -11.23 19.31
CA ASP A 73 6.19 -11.71 20.02
C ASP A 73 4.91 -11.04 19.48
N ARG A 74 5.02 -9.77 19.08
CA ARG A 74 3.88 -9.00 18.54
C ARG A 74 3.60 -9.28 17.06
N LEU A 75 4.63 -9.47 16.25
CA LEU A 75 4.55 -9.49 14.78
C LEU A 75 4.96 -10.82 14.15
N GLY A 76 5.58 -11.73 14.90
CA GLY A 76 6.16 -12.95 14.33
C GLY A 76 5.13 -13.86 13.65
N GLU A 77 3.89 -13.93 14.16
CA GLU A 77 2.81 -14.68 13.52
C GLU A 77 2.38 -14.00 12.22
N ALA A 78 2.20 -12.68 12.24
CA ALA A 78 1.87 -11.92 11.03
C ALA A 78 2.96 -12.02 9.95
N VAL A 79 4.23 -12.11 10.33
CA VAL A 79 5.34 -12.34 9.36
C VAL A 79 5.21 -13.73 8.71
N LYS A 80 4.88 -14.77 9.49
CA LYS A 80 4.68 -16.13 8.96
C LYS A 80 3.48 -16.22 8.01
N ASP A 81 2.41 -15.52 8.35
CA ASP A 81 1.18 -15.50 7.57
C ASP A 81 1.29 -14.66 6.29
N ASN A 82 2.26 -13.74 6.25
CA ASN A 82 2.50 -12.84 5.11
C ASN A 82 3.94 -12.99 4.58
N PRO A 83 4.28 -14.11 3.95
CA PRO A 83 5.59 -14.30 3.33
C PRO A 83 5.80 -13.30 2.20
N ALA A 84 7.07 -13.11 1.82
CA ALA A 84 7.40 -12.26 0.68
C ALA A 84 6.74 -12.77 -0.61
N VAL A 85 6.13 -11.87 -1.37
CA VAL A 85 5.41 -12.16 -2.62
C VAL A 85 5.91 -11.26 -3.75
N THR A 86 5.75 -11.73 -4.98
CA THR A 86 6.12 -10.96 -6.18
C THR A 86 4.86 -10.54 -6.90
N HIS A 87 4.78 -9.24 -7.24
CA HIS A 87 3.68 -8.66 -8.01
C HIS A 87 4.21 -7.77 -9.13
N PRO A 88 3.43 -7.56 -10.20
CA PRO A 88 3.81 -6.60 -11.24
C PRO A 88 3.91 -5.18 -10.66
N VAL A 89 4.90 -4.42 -11.13
CA VAL A 89 5.03 -2.99 -10.80
C VAL A 89 3.82 -2.20 -11.31
N ILE A 90 3.29 -2.62 -12.45
CA ILE A 90 2.09 -2.05 -13.07
C ILE A 90 0.98 -3.11 -13.03
N ARG A 91 -0.02 -2.86 -12.20
CA ARG A 91 -1.21 -3.70 -12.11
C ARG A 91 -2.31 -3.21 -13.04
N THR A 92 -3.01 -4.13 -13.68
CA THR A 92 -4.25 -3.83 -14.41
C THR A 92 -5.45 -4.00 -13.49
N HIS A 93 -6.26 -2.96 -13.35
CA HIS A 93 -7.46 -3.03 -12.53
C HIS A 93 -8.53 -3.91 -13.21
N PRO A 94 -9.00 -5.00 -12.58
CA PRO A 94 -9.78 -6.05 -13.25
C PRO A 94 -11.14 -5.58 -13.78
N ARG A 95 -11.74 -4.57 -13.15
CA ARG A 95 -13.04 -4.05 -13.55
C ARG A 95 -12.96 -2.95 -14.61
N SER A 96 -11.94 -2.09 -14.53
CA SER A 96 -11.85 -0.91 -15.43
C SER A 96 -10.83 -1.09 -16.55
N GLY A 97 -9.95 -2.10 -16.49
CA GLY A 97 -8.85 -2.30 -17.43
C GLY A 97 -7.75 -1.22 -17.32
N LYS A 98 -7.84 -0.31 -16.36
CA LYS A 98 -6.87 0.77 -16.20
C LYS A 98 -5.62 0.28 -15.50
N LYS A 99 -4.46 0.73 -15.96
CA LYS A 99 -3.17 0.43 -15.35
C LYS A 99 -2.93 1.35 -14.14
N ALA A 100 -2.41 0.77 -13.05
CA ALA A 100 -2.05 1.46 -11.82
C ALA A 100 -0.67 1.02 -11.35
N LEU A 101 0.10 1.96 -10.78
CA LEU A 101 1.38 1.66 -10.15
C LEU A 101 1.15 0.91 -8.84
N TYR A 102 1.73 -0.30 -8.73
CA TYR A 102 1.51 -1.22 -7.60
C TYR A 102 2.78 -1.45 -6.79
N VAL A 103 3.39 -0.36 -6.33
CA VAL A 103 4.50 -0.34 -5.38
C VAL A 103 4.17 0.58 -4.23
N ASN A 104 4.78 0.36 -3.05
CA ASN A 104 4.60 1.24 -1.90
C ASN A 104 5.88 1.32 -1.05
N PRO A 105 6.11 2.44 -0.35
CA PRO A 105 7.35 2.63 0.42
C PRO A 105 7.51 1.69 1.62
N LEU A 106 6.41 1.09 2.12
CA LEU A 106 6.46 0.26 3.32
C LEU A 106 6.87 -1.17 3.00
N PHE A 107 6.21 -1.82 2.04
CA PHE A 107 6.38 -3.25 1.78
C PHE A 107 7.21 -3.58 0.55
N THR A 108 7.36 -2.65 -0.43
CA THR A 108 8.14 -2.94 -1.62
C THR A 108 9.64 -2.92 -1.31
N LYS A 109 10.25 -4.08 -1.35
CA LYS A 109 11.65 -4.30 -0.96
C LYS A 109 12.63 -4.05 -2.09
N CYS A 110 12.32 -4.56 -3.29
CA CYS A 110 13.15 -4.40 -4.47
C CYS A 110 12.37 -4.66 -5.77
N LEU A 111 12.94 -4.19 -6.88
CA LEU A 111 12.52 -4.56 -8.24
C LEU A 111 13.34 -5.75 -8.70
N LYS A 112 12.68 -6.79 -9.19
CA LYS A 112 13.35 -8.02 -9.64
C LYS A 112 14.08 -7.80 -10.96
N GLY A 113 15.21 -8.49 -11.11
CA GLY A 113 16.02 -8.40 -12.33
C GLY A 113 16.91 -7.17 -12.45
N LEU A 114 16.81 -6.21 -11.51
CA LEU A 114 17.70 -5.04 -11.44
C LEU A 114 18.75 -5.23 -10.34
N SER A 115 19.91 -4.60 -10.52
CA SER A 115 20.89 -4.48 -9.43
C SER A 115 20.31 -3.64 -8.28
N ARG A 116 20.87 -3.81 -7.08
CA ARG A 116 20.39 -3.07 -5.90
C ARG A 116 20.37 -1.55 -6.11
N PRO A 117 21.44 -0.91 -6.63
CA PRO A 117 21.44 0.53 -6.87
C PRO A 117 20.39 0.99 -7.90
N GLU A 118 20.16 0.22 -8.96
CA GLU A 118 19.14 0.51 -9.96
C GLU A 118 17.73 0.41 -9.39
N SER A 119 17.47 -0.68 -8.66
CA SER A 119 16.20 -0.89 -7.98
C SER A 119 15.90 0.24 -7.00
N ASP A 120 16.86 0.61 -6.13
CA ASP A 120 16.67 1.66 -5.13
C ASP A 120 16.44 3.03 -5.78
N ALA A 121 17.16 3.36 -6.86
CA ALA A 121 17.00 4.62 -7.60
C ALA A 121 15.61 4.71 -8.25
N LEU A 122 15.18 3.62 -8.91
CA LEU A 122 13.89 3.59 -9.60
C LEU A 122 12.73 3.58 -8.59
N LEU A 123 12.82 2.80 -7.51
CA LEU A 123 11.80 2.80 -6.45
C LEU A 123 11.65 4.18 -5.79
N ARG A 124 12.76 4.89 -5.55
CA ARG A 124 12.70 6.25 -5.02
C ARG A 124 11.91 7.17 -5.94
N LEU A 125 12.21 7.16 -7.25
CA LEU A 125 11.47 7.93 -8.24
C LEU A 125 9.98 7.60 -8.23
N LEU A 126 9.62 6.30 -8.14
CA LEU A 126 8.24 5.85 -8.13
C LEU A 126 7.52 6.25 -6.84
N PHE A 127 8.19 6.16 -5.69
CA PHE A 127 7.62 6.58 -4.41
C PHE A 127 7.39 8.11 -4.36
N ASP A 128 8.35 8.90 -4.85
CA ASP A 128 8.19 10.36 -4.95
C ASP A 128 7.00 10.71 -5.86
N HIS A 129 6.85 10.01 -6.97
CA HIS A 129 5.70 10.18 -7.86
C HIS A 129 4.37 9.82 -7.18
N LEU A 130 4.30 8.67 -6.49
CA LEU A 130 3.09 8.23 -5.78
C LEU A 130 2.68 9.17 -4.65
N THR A 131 3.66 9.78 -3.98
CA THR A 131 3.43 10.62 -2.81
C THR A 131 3.32 12.12 -3.14
N ALA A 132 3.40 12.46 -4.43
CA ALA A 132 3.21 13.83 -4.90
C ALA A 132 1.85 14.38 -4.47
N ILE A 133 1.83 15.65 -4.06
CA ILE A 133 0.63 16.27 -3.48
C ILE A 133 -0.57 16.26 -4.44
N GLU A 134 -0.30 16.31 -5.74
CA GLU A 134 -1.30 16.28 -6.80
C GLU A 134 -2.07 14.96 -6.85
N HIS A 135 -1.52 13.90 -6.26
CA HIS A 135 -2.11 12.56 -6.20
C HIS A 135 -2.66 12.22 -4.83
N THR A 136 -2.65 13.16 -3.87
CA THR A 136 -3.03 12.90 -2.49
C THR A 136 -4.32 13.61 -2.11
N VAL A 137 -5.15 12.91 -1.33
CA VAL A 137 -6.33 13.49 -0.69
C VAL A 137 -6.18 13.31 0.81
N ARG A 138 -6.39 14.37 1.56
CA ARG A 138 -6.43 14.33 3.03
C ARG A 138 -7.88 14.18 3.48
N LEU A 139 -8.16 13.09 4.18
CA LEU A 139 -9.44 12.87 4.83
C LEU A 139 -9.36 13.33 6.29
N ASN A 140 -10.24 14.21 6.69
CA ASN A 140 -10.46 14.55 8.09
C ASN A 140 -11.57 13.64 8.63
N TRP A 141 -11.28 12.98 9.74
CA TRP A 141 -12.24 12.11 10.39
C TRP A 141 -13.10 12.89 11.37
N GLU A 142 -14.38 12.52 11.40
CA GLU A 142 -15.35 12.96 12.39
C GLU A 142 -16.00 11.70 12.99
N PRO A 143 -16.57 11.76 14.21
CA PRO A 143 -17.32 10.64 14.75
C PRO A 143 -18.34 10.10 13.74
N ASP A 144 -18.48 8.78 13.67
CA ASP A 144 -19.37 8.07 12.72
C ASP A 144 -18.99 8.22 11.22
N THR A 145 -17.79 8.70 10.92
CA THR A 145 -17.30 8.73 9.52
C THR A 145 -17.01 7.31 9.04
N ILE A 146 -17.57 6.94 7.89
CA ILE A 146 -17.23 5.71 7.16
C ILE A 146 -16.48 6.10 5.89
N ALA A 147 -15.26 5.58 5.72
CA ALA A 147 -14.48 5.75 4.50
C ALA A 147 -14.31 4.42 3.78
N ILE A 148 -14.57 4.43 2.48
CA ILE A 148 -14.42 3.26 1.61
C ILE A 148 -13.44 3.62 0.50
N TRP A 149 -12.44 2.78 0.28
CA TRP A 149 -11.51 2.95 -0.83
C TRP A 149 -11.14 1.61 -1.47
N ASP A 150 -10.73 1.69 -2.72
CA ASP A 150 -10.28 0.55 -3.50
C ASP A 150 -8.77 0.36 -3.35
N ASN A 151 -8.34 -0.69 -2.66
CA ASN A 151 -6.93 -1.00 -2.42
C ASN A 151 -6.16 -1.34 -3.71
N ARG A 152 -6.86 -1.68 -4.80
CA ARG A 152 -6.21 -2.00 -6.09
C ARG A 152 -5.54 -0.80 -6.71
N THR A 153 -6.04 0.40 -6.40
CA THR A 153 -5.58 1.66 -7.01
C THR A 153 -5.28 2.76 -6.01
N THR A 154 -5.48 2.49 -4.72
CA THR A 154 -5.33 3.50 -3.67
C THR A 154 -4.40 2.98 -2.58
N GLN A 155 -3.51 3.84 -2.12
CA GLN A 155 -2.73 3.64 -0.91
C GLN A 155 -3.19 4.62 0.15
N HIS A 156 -3.05 4.23 1.41
CA HIS A 156 -3.36 5.11 2.52
C HIS A 156 -2.20 5.16 3.51
N ARG A 157 -2.06 6.29 4.18
CA ARG A 157 -1.07 6.48 5.23
C ARG A 157 -1.72 7.21 6.40
N PRO A 158 -1.62 6.67 7.64
CA PRO A 158 -2.05 7.38 8.83
C PRO A 158 -1.16 8.60 9.07
N VAL A 159 -1.76 9.70 9.52
CA VAL A 159 -1.04 10.88 9.99
C VAL A 159 -1.06 10.85 11.51
N ASN A 160 0.12 10.85 12.13
CA ASN A 160 0.26 10.77 13.59
C ASN A 160 0.21 12.17 14.22
N ASP A 161 -0.84 12.93 13.93
CA ASP A 161 -1.09 14.26 14.45
C ASP A 161 -2.18 14.31 15.53
N PHE A 162 -2.57 13.15 16.06
CA PHE A 162 -3.61 13.01 17.07
C PHE A 162 -3.09 12.96 18.50
N LEU A 163 -1.79 12.78 18.71
CA LEU A 163 -1.22 12.72 20.05
C LEU A 163 -1.37 14.05 20.81
N PRO A 164 -1.68 14.04 22.13
CA PRO A 164 -1.73 12.89 23.05
C PRO A 164 -3.08 12.15 23.13
N GLN A 165 -4.07 12.49 22.30
CA GLN A 165 -5.37 11.84 22.32
C GLN A 165 -5.26 10.38 21.87
N SER A 166 -6.15 9.52 22.40
CA SER A 166 -6.32 8.18 21.90
C SER A 166 -7.21 8.15 20.67
N ARG A 167 -6.94 7.21 19.76
CA ARG A 167 -7.74 6.97 18.55
C ARG A 167 -8.03 5.50 18.41
N VAL A 168 -9.29 5.16 18.23
CA VAL A 168 -9.76 3.80 17.95
C VAL A 168 -10.36 3.77 16.56
N MET A 169 -9.92 2.83 15.74
CA MET A 169 -10.42 2.66 14.37
C MET A 169 -10.79 1.20 14.13
N HIS A 170 -11.90 0.99 13.46
CA HIS A 170 -12.33 -0.32 12.99
C HIS A 170 -12.12 -0.43 11.48
N ARG A 171 -11.59 -1.56 11.02
CA ARG A 171 -11.36 -1.83 9.60
C ARG A 171 -11.89 -3.20 9.23
N VAL A 172 -12.62 -3.23 8.14
CA VAL A 172 -12.99 -4.46 7.44
C VAL A 172 -12.37 -4.41 6.05
N THR A 173 -11.79 -5.51 5.61
CA THR A 173 -11.18 -5.63 4.29
C THR A 173 -11.86 -6.77 3.54
N VAL A 174 -12.27 -6.51 2.31
CA VAL A 174 -12.84 -7.53 1.42
C VAL A 174 -11.69 -8.18 0.66
N ALA A 175 -11.64 -9.51 0.65
CA ALA A 175 -10.66 -10.26 -0.13
C ALA A 175 -10.83 -9.98 -1.62
N GLY A 176 -9.72 -9.83 -2.31
CA GLY A 176 -9.68 -9.54 -3.73
C GLY A 176 -8.90 -10.58 -4.55
N GLU A 177 -8.59 -10.19 -5.77
CA GLU A 177 -7.87 -11.02 -6.73
C GLU A 177 -6.36 -10.80 -6.58
N VAL A 178 -5.57 -11.81 -6.97
CA VAL A 178 -4.11 -11.65 -7.06
C VAL A 178 -3.80 -10.58 -8.12
N PRO A 179 -2.89 -9.64 -7.85
CA PRO A 179 -2.48 -8.63 -8.82
C PRO A 179 -1.86 -9.22 -10.08
N GLU A 180 -2.37 -8.82 -11.25
CA GLU A 180 -1.87 -9.17 -12.58
C GLU A 180 -1.45 -7.94 -13.36
#